data_be7ce6f642faf781399e4f001740fcc3
#
_entry.id   be7ce6f642faf781399e4f001740fcc3
#
_cell.length_a   1.000
_cell.length_b   1.000
_cell.length_c   1.000
_cell.angle_alpha   90.00
_cell.angle_beta   90.00
_cell.angle_gamma   90.00
#
_symmetry.space_group_name_H-M   'P 1'
#
loop_
_entity.id
_entity.type
_entity.pdbx_description
1 polymer ?
#
loop_
_entity_poly.entity_id
_entity_poly.type
_entity_poly.pdbx_seq_one_letter_code
_entity_poly.pdbx_strand_id
1 'polypeptide(L)'
;MELVLLIVIVVLLLVAGVGFFLFRRHYQQQLKLAMRRAQKSEQLKAVFIDNACHTLRTPLNAISGYTTMILETPDTMMQPDHVRELAGNIEKDSKQLLGFVDQLVELSKFEGITPSFTFIEVNLTGLMASYRREALNYTKPDVSVQVRTDLSPHCKGTLDTNFMHQLMMHLLKNAAMHTTQGDIVVKYGYERKGIKVTISYTGIGQAELVGADIYAFLQKENALADVNESSALGLATCKAIVEVLGGEFYMETEANSKTVATFWFPCKMRDRRKDVYMI
;
A
#
# COMPACT_ATOMS: atom_id res chain seq x y z
N MET A 1 -5.43 53.58 45.75
CA MET A 1 -6.31 52.66 44.98
C MET A 1 -6.03 52.71 43.48
N GLU A 2 -5.92 53.87 42.88
CA GLU A 2 -5.69 53.98 41.40
C GLU A 2 -4.38 53.40 40.91
N LEU A 3 -3.27 53.53 41.67
CA LEU A 3 -1.98 52.94 41.28
C LEU A 3 -2.01 51.38 41.20
N VAL A 4 -2.72 50.78 42.18
CA VAL A 4 -2.87 49.30 42.18
C VAL A 4 -3.71 48.81 40.98
N LEU A 5 -4.77 49.54 40.66
CA LEU A 5 -5.62 49.23 39.50
C LEU A 5 -4.83 49.37 38.21
N LEU A 6 -4.00 50.39 38.06
CA LEU A 6 -3.15 50.59 36.89
C LEU A 6 -2.14 49.42 36.71
N ILE A 7 -1.50 48.99 37.79
CA ILE A 7 -0.55 47.87 37.77
C ILE A 7 -1.26 46.58 37.34
N VAL A 8 -2.47 46.31 37.86
CA VAL A 8 -3.24 45.12 37.50
C VAL A 8 -3.60 45.12 36.00
N ILE A 9 -4.02 46.27 35.45
CA ILE A 9 -4.34 46.42 34.04
C ILE A 9 -3.08 46.14 33.16
N VAL A 10 -1.93 46.71 33.53
CA VAL A 10 -0.68 46.49 32.78
C VAL A 10 -0.26 45.02 32.79
N VAL A 11 -0.38 44.37 33.96
CA VAL A 11 -0.06 42.93 34.06
C VAL A 11 -1.00 42.09 33.19
N LEU A 12 -2.31 42.38 33.20
CA LEU A 12 -3.29 41.70 32.37
C LEU A 12 -2.98 41.88 30.87
N LEU A 13 -2.61 43.08 30.44
CA LEU A 13 -2.23 43.35 29.05
C LEU A 13 -0.96 42.62 28.67
N LEU A 14 0.05 42.53 29.55
CA LEU A 14 1.26 41.76 29.31
C LEU A 14 0.98 40.24 29.17
N VAL A 15 0.16 39.69 30.07
CA VAL A 15 -0.25 38.29 30.02
C VAL A 15 -1.03 37.98 28.73
N ALA A 16 -1.97 38.86 28.36
CA ALA A 16 -2.72 38.74 27.11
C ALA A 16 -1.80 38.82 25.87
N GLY A 17 -0.83 39.75 25.90
CA GLY A 17 0.16 39.90 24.81
C GLY A 17 1.06 38.68 24.65
N VAL A 18 1.56 38.14 25.78
CA VAL A 18 2.35 36.90 25.77
C VAL A 18 1.51 35.71 25.30
N GLY A 19 0.28 35.58 25.80
CA GLY A 19 -0.65 34.53 25.39
C GLY A 19 -0.95 34.56 23.87
N PHE A 20 -1.23 35.79 23.36
CA PHE A 20 -1.44 35.98 21.91
C PHE A 20 -0.19 35.67 21.08
N PHE A 21 1.00 36.07 21.55
CA PHE A 21 2.25 35.77 20.88
C PHE A 21 2.54 34.26 20.82
N LEU A 22 2.35 33.55 21.94
CA LEU A 22 2.53 32.10 21.99
C LEU A 22 1.51 31.36 21.12
N PHE A 23 0.25 31.78 21.14
CA PHE A 23 -0.81 31.24 20.28
C PHE A 23 -0.49 31.45 18.80
N ARG A 24 -0.10 32.69 18.42
CA ARG A 24 0.30 33.00 17.03
C ARG A 24 1.50 32.16 16.57
N ARG A 25 2.50 31.99 17.45
CA ARG A 25 3.68 31.16 17.16
C ARG A 25 3.30 29.70 16.97
N HIS A 26 2.46 29.17 17.85
CA HIS A 26 1.96 27.80 17.74
C HIS A 26 1.16 27.60 16.45
N TYR A 27 0.23 28.49 16.14
CA TYR A 27 -0.57 28.45 14.93
C TYR A 27 0.28 28.51 13.66
N GLN A 28 1.29 29.40 13.63
CA GLN A 28 2.22 29.49 12.50
C GLN A 28 3.06 28.22 12.32
N GLN A 29 3.46 27.56 13.41
CA GLN A 29 4.15 26.28 13.34
C GLN A 29 3.28 25.18 12.73
N GLN A 30 2.03 25.09 13.18
CA GLN A 30 1.06 24.14 12.63
C GLN A 30 0.81 24.38 11.13
N LEU A 31 0.62 25.63 10.75
CA LEU A 31 0.42 26.01 9.35
C LEU A 31 1.65 25.66 8.50
N LYS A 32 2.86 25.94 8.97
CA LYS A 32 4.10 25.56 8.26
C LYS A 32 4.24 24.05 8.12
N LEU A 33 3.88 23.28 9.15
CA LEU A 33 3.90 21.83 9.09
C LEU A 33 2.87 21.29 8.08
N ALA A 34 1.65 21.84 8.09
CA ALA A 34 0.61 21.49 7.14
C ALA A 34 1.02 21.83 5.69
N MET A 35 1.58 23.02 5.46
CA MET A 35 2.10 23.42 4.14
C MET A 35 3.25 22.51 3.67
N ARG A 36 4.19 22.17 4.55
CA ARG A 36 5.28 21.25 4.20
C ARG A 36 4.77 19.86 3.84
N ARG A 37 3.75 19.36 4.57
CA ARG A 37 3.11 18.07 4.24
C ARG A 37 2.39 18.13 2.90
N ALA A 38 1.65 19.19 2.63
CA ALA A 38 0.98 19.41 1.35
C ALA A 38 1.98 19.50 0.19
N GLN A 39 3.04 20.32 0.33
CA GLN A 39 4.09 20.43 -0.69
C GLN A 39 4.82 19.11 -0.93
N LYS A 40 5.14 18.37 0.13
CA LYS A 40 5.75 17.03 0.00
C LYS A 40 4.80 16.08 -0.72
N SER A 41 3.52 16.10 -0.41
CA SER A 41 2.51 15.28 -1.10
C SER A 41 2.42 15.61 -2.59
N GLU A 42 2.39 16.91 -2.96
CA GLU A 42 2.36 17.32 -4.37
C GLU A 42 3.64 16.94 -5.13
N GLN A 43 4.81 17.12 -4.52
CA GLN A 43 6.07 16.67 -5.12
C GLN A 43 6.09 15.17 -5.35
N LEU A 44 5.64 14.39 -4.37
CA LEU A 44 5.52 12.93 -4.49
C LEU A 44 4.58 12.53 -5.62
N LYS A 45 3.46 13.25 -5.76
CA LYS A 45 2.50 13.04 -6.84
C LYS A 45 3.10 13.31 -8.22
N ALA A 46 3.86 14.40 -8.37
CA ALA A 46 4.53 14.73 -9.64
C ALA A 46 5.54 13.65 -10.04
N VAL A 47 6.39 13.20 -9.11
CA VAL A 47 7.37 12.13 -9.35
C VAL A 47 6.67 10.80 -9.65
N PHE A 48 5.56 10.50 -8.94
CA PHE A 48 4.76 9.31 -9.21
C PHE A 48 4.21 9.30 -10.64
N ILE A 49 3.66 10.44 -11.12
CA ILE A 49 3.15 10.56 -12.49
C ILE A 49 4.28 10.37 -13.52
N ASP A 50 5.44 10.98 -13.29
CA ASP A 50 6.60 10.85 -14.19
C ASP A 50 7.06 9.38 -14.27
N ASN A 51 7.22 8.71 -13.15
CA ASN A 51 7.56 7.30 -13.11
C ASN A 51 6.49 6.42 -13.77
N ALA A 52 5.20 6.71 -13.53
CA ALA A 52 4.10 6.00 -14.18
C ALA A 52 4.15 6.16 -15.71
N CYS A 53 4.43 7.35 -16.20
CA CYS A 53 4.62 7.59 -17.64
C CYS A 53 5.83 6.81 -18.20
N HIS A 54 6.92 6.73 -17.46
CA HIS A 54 8.08 5.94 -17.86
C HIS A 54 7.76 4.45 -17.92
N THR A 55 7.07 3.94 -16.92
CA THR A 55 6.62 2.55 -16.82
C THR A 55 5.68 2.15 -17.97
N LEU A 56 4.78 3.05 -18.36
CA LEU A 56 3.89 2.84 -19.52
C LEU A 56 4.66 2.86 -20.85
N ARG A 57 5.69 3.69 -20.95
CA ARG A 57 6.46 3.87 -22.21
C ARG A 57 7.24 2.60 -22.58
N THR A 58 7.78 1.87 -21.62
CA THR A 58 8.61 0.68 -21.87
C THR A 58 7.85 -0.41 -22.62
N PRO A 59 6.72 -0.95 -22.11
CA PRO A 59 5.94 -1.97 -22.82
C PRO A 59 5.33 -1.43 -24.12
N LEU A 60 4.94 -0.14 -24.16
CA LEU A 60 4.41 0.47 -25.37
C LEU A 60 5.46 0.52 -26.49
N ASN A 61 6.71 0.88 -26.17
CA ASN A 61 7.81 0.87 -27.14
C ASN A 61 8.12 -0.57 -27.60
N ALA A 62 8.07 -1.56 -26.70
CA ALA A 62 8.27 -2.95 -27.06
C ALA A 62 7.17 -3.44 -28.03
N ILE A 63 5.90 -3.18 -27.72
CA ILE A 63 4.76 -3.48 -28.60
C ILE A 63 4.95 -2.81 -29.97
N SER A 64 5.31 -1.52 -30.00
CA SER A 64 5.58 -0.81 -31.24
C SER A 64 6.73 -1.43 -32.02
N GLY A 65 7.82 -1.82 -31.34
CA GLY A 65 8.97 -2.48 -31.96
C GLY A 65 8.60 -3.82 -32.58
N TYR A 66 7.88 -4.69 -31.85
CA TYR A 66 7.42 -5.98 -32.39
C TYR A 66 6.47 -5.79 -33.57
N THR A 67 5.59 -4.81 -33.51
CA THR A 67 4.66 -4.48 -34.61
C THR A 67 5.43 -4.00 -35.84
N THR A 68 6.43 -3.15 -35.67
CA THR A 68 7.31 -2.69 -36.77
C THR A 68 8.07 -3.87 -37.38
N MET A 69 8.61 -4.79 -36.56
CA MET A 69 9.27 -6.00 -37.07
C MET A 69 8.34 -6.88 -37.94
N ILE A 70 7.08 -7.00 -37.51
CA ILE A 70 6.09 -7.76 -38.30
C ILE A 70 5.79 -7.08 -39.64
N LEU A 71 5.65 -5.73 -39.65
CA LEU A 71 5.26 -4.96 -40.81
C LEU A 71 6.40 -4.73 -41.81
N GLU A 72 7.63 -4.60 -41.36
CA GLU A 72 8.78 -4.25 -42.20
C GLU A 72 9.58 -5.48 -42.69
N THR A 73 9.39 -6.64 -42.06
CA THR A 73 10.07 -7.88 -42.52
C THR A 73 9.37 -8.45 -43.75
N PRO A 74 10.06 -8.65 -44.88
CA PRO A 74 9.46 -9.26 -46.07
C PRO A 74 8.84 -10.62 -45.78
N ASP A 75 7.69 -10.90 -46.38
CA ASP A 75 6.96 -12.20 -46.24
C ASP A 75 7.83 -13.42 -46.54
N THR A 76 8.79 -13.29 -47.45
CA THR A 76 9.73 -14.35 -47.83
C THR A 76 10.74 -14.71 -46.74
N MET A 77 10.94 -13.82 -45.76
CA MET A 77 11.87 -13.98 -44.63
C MET A 77 11.14 -14.22 -43.29
N MET A 78 9.84 -13.97 -43.25
CA MET A 78 9.03 -14.10 -42.04
C MET A 78 8.50 -15.52 -41.87
N GLN A 79 9.06 -16.27 -40.93
CA GLN A 79 8.55 -17.58 -40.57
C GLN A 79 7.28 -17.50 -39.72
N PRO A 80 6.26 -18.36 -39.93
CA PRO A 80 5.01 -18.33 -39.15
C PRO A 80 5.22 -18.44 -37.62
N ASP A 81 6.22 -19.19 -37.19
CA ASP A 81 6.52 -19.39 -35.78
C ASP A 81 7.12 -18.09 -35.15
N HIS A 82 7.93 -17.36 -35.92
CA HIS A 82 8.44 -16.06 -35.46
C HIS A 82 7.34 -14.98 -35.34
N VAL A 83 6.38 -14.96 -36.27
CA VAL A 83 5.18 -14.09 -36.17
C VAL A 83 4.39 -14.44 -34.93
N ARG A 84 4.21 -15.73 -34.62
CA ARG A 84 3.50 -16.17 -33.43
C ARG A 84 4.22 -15.79 -32.15
N GLU A 85 5.54 -15.86 -32.12
CA GLU A 85 6.37 -15.43 -31.02
C GLU A 85 6.23 -13.91 -30.78
N LEU A 86 6.36 -13.08 -31.82
CA LEU A 86 6.19 -11.64 -31.75
C LEU A 86 4.79 -11.25 -31.29
N ALA A 87 3.74 -11.90 -31.83
CA ALA A 87 2.36 -11.70 -31.38
C ALA A 87 2.16 -12.08 -29.92
N GLY A 88 2.79 -13.17 -29.46
CA GLY A 88 2.78 -13.57 -28.05
C GLY A 88 3.44 -12.54 -27.12
N ASN A 89 4.54 -11.95 -27.57
CA ASN A 89 5.20 -10.86 -26.83
C ASN A 89 4.32 -9.59 -26.76
N ILE A 90 3.67 -9.21 -27.87
CA ILE A 90 2.71 -8.10 -27.91
C ILE A 90 1.54 -8.36 -26.95
N GLU A 91 0.97 -9.58 -26.94
CA GLU A 91 -0.11 -9.92 -26.02
C GLU A 91 0.32 -9.83 -24.56
N LYS A 92 1.52 -10.34 -24.23
CA LYS A 92 2.09 -10.28 -22.89
C LYS A 92 2.27 -8.83 -22.40
N ASP A 93 2.91 -7.99 -23.22
CA ASP A 93 3.20 -6.60 -22.86
C ASP A 93 1.90 -5.77 -22.80
N SER A 94 0.92 -6.07 -23.66
CA SER A 94 -0.41 -5.45 -23.60
C SER A 94 -1.16 -5.80 -22.31
N LYS A 95 -1.11 -7.06 -21.86
CA LYS A 95 -1.70 -7.50 -20.59
C LYS A 95 -1.02 -6.83 -19.39
N GLN A 96 0.32 -6.69 -19.44
CA GLN A 96 1.09 -6.00 -18.42
C GLN A 96 0.68 -4.51 -18.32
N LEU A 97 0.57 -3.84 -19.48
CA LEU A 97 0.16 -2.43 -19.57
C LEU A 97 -1.26 -2.22 -19.03
N LEU A 98 -2.21 -3.07 -19.39
CA LEU A 98 -3.58 -3.03 -18.85
C LEU A 98 -3.59 -3.21 -17.34
N GLY A 99 -2.86 -4.20 -16.81
CA GLY A 99 -2.75 -4.42 -15.36
C GLY A 99 -2.17 -3.22 -14.62
N PHE A 100 -1.21 -2.52 -15.21
CA PHE A 100 -0.66 -1.30 -14.64
C PHE A 100 -1.66 -0.14 -14.65
N VAL A 101 -2.41 0.05 -15.75
CA VAL A 101 -3.46 1.07 -15.84
C VAL A 101 -4.57 0.80 -14.80
N ASP A 102 -4.98 -0.46 -14.62
CA ASP A 102 -5.98 -0.83 -13.61
C ASP A 102 -5.52 -0.45 -12.20
N GLN A 103 -4.24 -0.67 -11.88
CA GLN A 103 -3.66 -0.28 -10.59
C GLN A 103 -3.60 1.25 -10.42
N LEU A 104 -3.30 2.02 -11.48
CA LEU A 104 -3.36 3.48 -11.45
C LEU A 104 -4.76 4.00 -11.18
N VAL A 105 -5.76 3.42 -11.84
CA VAL A 105 -7.18 3.75 -11.64
C VAL A 105 -7.59 3.40 -10.21
N GLU A 106 -7.14 2.26 -9.68
CA GLU A 106 -7.42 1.84 -8.31
C GLU A 106 -6.83 2.84 -7.30
N LEU A 107 -5.58 3.23 -7.46
CA LEU A 107 -4.91 4.20 -6.60
C LEU A 107 -5.58 5.59 -6.67
N SER A 108 -6.04 6.02 -7.86
CA SER A 108 -6.70 7.31 -8.05
C SER A 108 -8.02 7.44 -7.26
N LYS A 109 -8.68 6.33 -6.93
CA LYS A 109 -9.91 6.34 -6.11
C LYS A 109 -9.67 6.78 -4.68
N PHE A 110 -8.42 6.73 -4.20
CA PHE A 110 -8.03 7.18 -2.85
C PHE A 110 -7.56 8.63 -2.83
N GLU A 111 -7.38 9.28 -4.00
CA GLU A 111 -6.98 10.67 -4.11
C GLU A 111 -8.21 11.60 -4.17
N GLY A 112 -8.40 12.43 -3.14
CA GLY A 112 -9.34 13.55 -3.15
C GLY A 112 -10.83 13.23 -2.95
N ILE A 113 -11.24 11.98 -2.90
CA ILE A 113 -12.61 11.55 -2.61
C ILE A 113 -12.55 10.62 -1.40
N THR A 114 -13.30 10.94 -0.34
CA THR A 114 -13.47 9.98 0.76
C THR A 114 -14.18 8.74 0.21
N PRO A 115 -13.52 7.58 0.14
CA PRO A 115 -14.14 6.39 -0.41
C PRO A 115 -15.40 6.04 0.38
N SER A 116 -16.44 5.59 -0.33
CA SER A 116 -17.63 5.06 0.33
C SER A 116 -17.30 3.66 0.87
N PHE A 117 -17.23 3.54 2.20
CA PHE A 117 -16.98 2.26 2.87
C PHE A 117 -18.29 1.50 3.09
N THR A 118 -18.26 0.20 2.81
CA THR A 118 -19.35 -0.71 3.14
C THR A 118 -18.88 -1.67 4.25
N PHE A 119 -19.06 -1.26 5.50
CA PHE A 119 -18.69 -2.09 6.64
C PHE A 119 -19.72 -3.18 6.90
N ILE A 120 -19.30 -4.44 6.86
CA ILE A 120 -20.11 -5.61 7.16
C ILE A 120 -19.45 -6.46 8.23
N GLU A 121 -20.27 -7.17 9.02
CA GLU A 121 -19.80 -8.12 10.04
C GLU A 121 -19.45 -9.45 9.37
N VAL A 122 -18.18 -9.85 9.43
CA VAL A 122 -17.67 -11.09 8.81
C VAL A 122 -16.92 -11.96 9.80
N ASN A 123 -16.97 -13.28 9.61
CA ASN A 123 -16.13 -14.22 10.34
C ASN A 123 -14.68 -14.11 9.83
N LEU A 124 -13.76 -13.72 10.73
CA LEU A 124 -12.37 -13.48 10.36
C LEU A 124 -11.62 -14.75 9.96
N THR A 125 -11.92 -15.88 10.63
CA THR A 125 -11.30 -17.17 10.30
C THR A 125 -11.66 -17.62 8.89
N GLY A 126 -12.94 -17.53 8.52
CA GLY A 126 -13.42 -17.86 7.18
C GLY A 126 -12.84 -16.93 6.10
N LEU A 127 -12.77 -15.64 6.40
CA LEU A 127 -12.23 -14.64 5.49
C LEU A 127 -10.72 -14.88 5.24
N MET A 128 -9.92 -15.09 6.28
CA MET A 128 -8.48 -15.36 6.13
C MET A 128 -8.20 -16.71 5.46
N ALA A 129 -9.06 -17.70 5.67
CA ALA A 129 -8.97 -18.98 4.97
C ALA A 129 -9.27 -18.84 3.47
N SER A 130 -10.16 -17.93 3.06
CA SER A 130 -10.40 -17.64 1.64
C SER A 130 -9.18 -17.00 0.99
N TYR A 131 -8.54 -16.02 1.65
CA TYR A 131 -7.33 -15.40 1.15
C TYR A 131 -6.16 -16.38 1.04
N ARG A 132 -6.00 -17.27 2.02
CA ARG A 132 -5.01 -18.36 1.94
C ARG A 132 -5.23 -19.22 0.69
N ARG A 133 -6.47 -19.61 0.41
CA ARG A 133 -6.83 -20.44 -0.73
C ARG A 133 -6.52 -19.75 -2.05
N GLU A 134 -6.83 -18.47 -2.14
CA GLU A 134 -6.56 -17.66 -3.32
C GLU A 134 -5.05 -17.44 -3.52
N ALA A 135 -4.29 -17.19 -2.44
CA ALA A 135 -2.84 -17.02 -2.49
C ALA A 135 -2.11 -18.24 -3.04
N LEU A 136 -2.59 -19.45 -2.79
CA LEU A 136 -2.02 -20.68 -3.32
C LEU A 136 -2.00 -20.74 -4.85
N ASN A 137 -2.88 -20.00 -5.53
CA ASN A 137 -2.88 -19.93 -7.00
C ASN A 137 -1.69 -19.12 -7.56
N TYR A 138 -1.00 -18.36 -6.72
CA TYR A 138 0.14 -17.51 -7.11
C TYR A 138 1.47 -18.03 -6.58
N THR A 139 1.45 -19.01 -5.67
CA THR A 139 2.67 -19.56 -5.06
C THR A 139 3.28 -20.67 -5.91
N LYS A 140 4.60 -20.81 -5.81
CA LYS A 140 5.31 -21.97 -6.38
C LYS A 140 4.98 -23.23 -5.57
N PRO A 141 5.15 -24.44 -6.16
CA PRO A 141 4.81 -25.71 -5.50
C PRO A 141 5.51 -25.93 -4.14
N ASP A 142 6.73 -25.42 -3.99
CA ASP A 142 7.55 -25.57 -2.77
C ASP A 142 7.31 -24.48 -1.72
N VAL A 143 6.28 -23.67 -1.88
CA VAL A 143 5.93 -22.58 -0.97
C VAL A 143 4.66 -22.90 -0.20
N SER A 144 4.75 -22.95 1.13
CA SER A 144 3.58 -23.14 1.98
C SER A 144 2.95 -21.79 2.38
N VAL A 145 1.61 -21.75 2.47
CA VAL A 145 0.88 -20.58 2.97
C VAL A 145 0.16 -20.98 4.26
N GLN A 146 0.54 -20.36 5.37
CA GLN A 146 0.00 -20.63 6.70
C GLN A 146 -0.77 -19.43 7.23
N VAL A 147 -1.86 -19.68 7.94
CA VAL A 147 -2.63 -18.66 8.67
C VAL A 147 -2.60 -18.98 10.15
N ARG A 148 -2.22 -18.01 10.98
CA ARG A 148 -2.08 -18.13 12.43
C ARG A 148 -2.84 -17.03 13.15
N THR A 149 -3.52 -17.37 14.25
CA THR A 149 -4.23 -16.40 15.09
C THR A 149 -4.43 -16.98 16.50
N ASP A 150 -4.49 -16.06 17.45
CA ASP A 150 -4.89 -16.37 18.85
C ASP A 150 -6.38 -16.07 19.10
N LEU A 151 -7.12 -15.60 18.07
CA LEU A 151 -8.55 -15.33 18.15
C LEU A 151 -9.36 -16.63 18.05
N SER A 152 -10.56 -16.60 18.61
CA SER A 152 -11.51 -17.71 18.49
C SER A 152 -11.93 -17.92 17.02
N PRO A 153 -12.20 -19.17 16.60
CA PRO A 153 -12.72 -19.46 15.26
C PRO A 153 -14.05 -18.74 14.93
N HIS A 154 -14.77 -18.31 15.97
CA HIS A 154 -16.04 -17.60 15.83
C HIS A 154 -15.89 -16.08 15.94
N CYS A 155 -14.66 -15.57 16.03
CA CYS A 155 -14.41 -14.14 16.09
C CYS A 155 -14.87 -13.45 14.80
N LYS A 156 -15.67 -12.40 14.96
CA LYS A 156 -16.18 -11.58 13.87
C LYS A 156 -15.58 -10.18 13.95
N GLY A 157 -15.31 -9.60 12.78
CA GLY A 157 -14.87 -8.21 12.62
C GLY A 157 -15.83 -7.44 11.73
N THR A 158 -16.01 -6.15 12.00
CA THR A 158 -16.78 -5.24 11.16
C THR A 158 -15.81 -4.47 10.28
N LEU A 159 -15.73 -4.83 9.01
CA LEU A 159 -14.77 -4.26 8.06
C LEU A 159 -15.34 -4.19 6.63
N ASP A 160 -14.73 -3.41 5.78
CA ASP A 160 -15.01 -3.42 4.35
C ASP A 160 -14.25 -4.58 3.70
N THR A 161 -14.99 -5.57 3.18
CA THR A 161 -14.41 -6.78 2.60
C THR A 161 -13.71 -6.53 1.28
N ASN A 162 -14.10 -5.51 0.51
CA ASN A 162 -13.49 -5.20 -0.76
C ASN A 162 -12.09 -4.60 -0.53
N PHE A 163 -11.98 -3.61 0.35
CA PHE A 163 -10.68 -3.03 0.70
C PHE A 163 -9.77 -4.03 1.40
N MET A 164 -10.33 -4.87 2.29
CA MET A 164 -9.56 -5.93 2.92
C MET A 164 -9.06 -6.95 1.90
N HIS A 165 -9.88 -7.32 0.91
CA HIS A 165 -9.49 -8.21 -0.17
C HIS A 165 -8.35 -7.62 -1.02
N GLN A 166 -8.49 -6.37 -1.47
CA GLN A 166 -7.45 -5.66 -2.23
C GLN A 166 -6.13 -5.63 -1.46
N LEU A 167 -6.16 -5.19 -0.20
CA LEU A 167 -5.00 -5.12 0.68
C LEU A 167 -4.31 -6.48 0.83
N MET A 168 -5.08 -7.52 1.16
CA MET A 168 -4.56 -8.87 1.34
C MET A 168 -3.99 -9.44 0.04
N MET A 169 -4.65 -9.24 -1.09
CA MET A 169 -4.19 -9.80 -2.36
C MET A 169 -2.95 -9.10 -2.89
N HIS A 170 -2.81 -7.77 -2.76
CA HIS A 170 -1.57 -7.08 -3.09
C HIS A 170 -0.39 -7.61 -2.27
N LEU A 171 -0.56 -7.76 -0.95
CA LEU A 171 0.51 -8.24 -0.07
C LEU A 171 0.83 -9.72 -0.27
N LEU A 172 -0.18 -10.58 -0.48
CA LEU A 172 0.03 -12.01 -0.71
C LEU A 172 0.63 -12.30 -2.09
N LYS A 173 0.23 -11.59 -3.13
CA LYS A 173 0.87 -11.69 -4.46
C LYS A 173 2.32 -11.22 -4.41
N ASN A 174 2.60 -10.12 -3.69
CA ASN A 174 3.96 -9.67 -3.47
C ASN A 174 4.79 -10.73 -2.74
N ALA A 175 4.27 -11.31 -1.65
CA ALA A 175 4.94 -12.38 -0.92
C ALA A 175 5.19 -13.62 -1.80
N ALA A 176 4.20 -14.04 -2.59
CA ALA A 176 4.32 -15.19 -3.49
C ALA A 176 5.37 -14.98 -4.59
N MET A 177 5.44 -13.77 -5.13
CA MET A 177 6.42 -13.40 -6.17
C MET A 177 7.86 -13.48 -5.65
N HIS A 178 8.07 -13.02 -4.42
CA HIS A 178 9.41 -12.95 -3.81
C HIS A 178 9.81 -14.21 -3.02
N THR A 179 8.92 -15.21 -2.93
CA THR A 179 9.21 -16.47 -2.24
C THR A 179 9.38 -17.60 -3.25
N THR A 180 10.58 -18.14 -3.36
CA THR A 180 10.85 -19.30 -4.25
C THR A 180 10.73 -20.62 -3.51
N GLN A 181 11.07 -20.66 -2.24
CA GLN A 181 11.00 -21.80 -1.33
C GLN A 181 10.71 -21.31 0.10
N GLY A 182 10.03 -22.12 0.90
CA GLY A 182 9.74 -21.85 2.30
C GLY A 182 8.29 -21.44 2.57
N ASP A 183 8.09 -20.49 3.46
CA ASP A 183 6.77 -20.22 4.03
C ASP A 183 6.34 -18.76 3.86
N ILE A 184 5.06 -18.59 3.56
CA ILE A 184 4.32 -17.34 3.72
C ILE A 184 3.40 -17.51 4.91
N VAL A 185 3.61 -16.72 5.97
CA VAL A 185 2.83 -16.81 7.21
C VAL A 185 2.02 -15.55 7.40
N VAL A 186 0.70 -15.70 7.41
CA VAL A 186 -0.26 -14.64 7.74
C VAL A 186 -0.63 -14.78 9.21
N LYS A 187 -0.24 -13.83 10.05
CA LYS A 187 -0.67 -13.73 11.45
C LYS A 187 -1.65 -12.57 11.60
N TYR A 188 -2.80 -12.82 12.24
CA TYR A 188 -3.75 -11.76 12.51
C TYR A 188 -4.27 -11.82 13.95
N GLY A 189 -4.65 -10.67 14.50
CA GLY A 189 -5.09 -10.55 15.88
C GLY A 189 -5.75 -9.21 16.17
N TYR A 190 -6.20 -9.06 17.42
CA TYR A 190 -6.77 -7.81 17.93
C TYR A 190 -5.70 -7.02 18.68
N GLU A 191 -5.47 -5.80 18.28
CA GLU A 191 -4.52 -4.89 18.91
C GLU A 191 -5.02 -3.45 18.81
N ARG A 192 -4.86 -2.65 19.85
CA ARG A 192 -5.20 -1.20 19.87
C ARG A 192 -6.62 -0.89 19.34
N LYS A 193 -7.63 -1.67 19.74
CA LYS A 193 -9.03 -1.55 19.26
C LYS A 193 -9.18 -1.71 17.74
N GLY A 194 -8.36 -2.54 17.13
CA GLY A 194 -8.37 -2.79 15.71
C GLY A 194 -7.88 -4.17 15.32
N ILE A 195 -7.90 -4.46 14.05
CA ILE A 195 -7.29 -5.64 13.47
C ILE A 195 -5.83 -5.33 13.09
N LYS A 196 -4.92 -6.18 13.54
CA LYS A 196 -3.53 -6.20 13.08
C LYS A 196 -3.29 -7.45 12.27
N VAL A 197 -2.70 -7.28 11.09
CA VAL A 197 -2.28 -8.38 10.24
C VAL A 197 -0.81 -8.23 9.92
N THR A 198 -0.08 -9.34 10.02
CA THR A 198 1.34 -9.42 9.67
C THR A 198 1.51 -10.54 8.67
N ILE A 199 2.11 -10.25 7.52
CA ILE A 199 2.46 -11.21 6.48
C ILE A 199 3.98 -11.30 6.45
N SER A 200 4.52 -12.45 6.85
CA SER A 200 5.95 -12.71 6.81
C SER A 200 6.27 -13.80 5.80
N TYR A 201 7.32 -13.62 5.03
CA TYR A 201 7.73 -14.58 4.03
C TYR A 201 9.25 -14.69 3.91
N THR A 202 9.71 -15.91 3.55
CA THR A 202 11.10 -16.23 3.31
C THR A 202 11.43 -15.93 1.85
N GLY A 203 11.95 -14.78 1.58
CA GLY A 203 12.33 -14.37 0.24
C GLY A 203 13.30 -13.21 0.33
N ILE A 204 14.07 -12.99 -0.73
CA ILE A 204 14.88 -11.79 -0.84
C ILE A 204 13.89 -10.63 -0.98
N GLY A 205 13.44 -10.13 0.18
CA GLY A 205 12.72 -8.89 0.23
C GLY A 205 13.63 -7.78 -0.27
N GLN A 206 13.05 -6.78 -0.86
CA GLN A 206 13.80 -5.59 -1.24
C GLN A 206 14.27 -4.90 0.05
N ALA A 207 15.51 -5.19 0.46
CA ALA A 207 16.13 -4.65 1.67
C ALA A 207 16.13 -3.10 1.71
N GLU A 208 15.88 -2.47 0.58
CA GLU A 208 15.83 -1.03 0.40
C GLU A 208 14.49 -0.37 0.76
N LEU A 209 13.43 -1.16 1.02
CA LEU A 209 12.13 -0.68 1.51
C LEU A 209 12.08 -0.49 3.03
N VAL A 210 13.17 -0.82 3.72
CA VAL A 210 13.27 -0.70 5.18
C VAL A 210 13.17 0.76 5.60
N GLY A 211 12.08 1.12 6.26
CA GLY A 211 11.87 2.44 6.85
C GLY A 211 11.68 3.60 5.87
N ALA A 212 11.77 3.36 4.56
CA ALA A 212 11.52 4.37 3.55
C ALA A 212 10.02 4.63 3.40
N ASP A 213 9.65 5.88 3.30
CA ASP A 213 8.37 6.28 2.75
C ASP A 213 8.18 5.56 1.40
N ILE A 214 7.10 4.78 1.24
CA ILE A 214 6.82 4.02 -0.01
C ILE A 214 6.89 4.95 -1.23
N TYR A 215 6.50 6.21 -1.05
CA TYR A 215 6.65 7.23 -2.08
C TYR A 215 8.13 7.59 -2.35
N ALA A 216 9.02 7.53 -1.34
CA ALA A 216 10.46 7.73 -1.55
C ALA A 216 11.11 6.55 -2.29
N PHE A 217 10.56 5.34 -2.16
CA PHE A 217 10.96 4.19 -2.97
C PHE A 217 10.54 4.35 -4.44
N LEU A 218 9.33 4.85 -4.71
CA LEU A 218 8.88 5.16 -6.07
C LEU A 218 9.70 6.29 -6.73
N GLN A 219 10.50 7.04 -5.96
CA GLN A 219 11.40 8.11 -6.46
C GLN A 219 12.75 7.61 -6.98
N LYS A 220 13.16 6.39 -6.66
CA LYS A 220 14.44 5.86 -7.19
C LYS A 220 14.26 5.55 -8.67
N GLU A 221 15.05 6.21 -9.52
CA GLU A 221 15.02 6.11 -10.99
C GLU A 221 15.06 4.67 -11.54
N ASN A 222 15.62 3.73 -10.78
CA ASN A 222 15.75 2.32 -11.15
C ASN A 222 14.81 1.37 -10.37
N ALA A 223 14.01 1.88 -9.42
CA ALA A 223 13.16 1.03 -8.60
C ALA A 223 12.04 0.34 -9.40
N LEU A 224 11.66 0.92 -10.53
CA LEU A 224 10.64 0.38 -11.43
C LEU A 224 11.24 -0.49 -12.55
N ALA A 225 12.53 -0.35 -12.85
CA ALA A 225 13.19 -1.14 -13.91
C ALA A 225 13.63 -2.54 -13.45
N ASP A 226 14.03 -2.69 -12.16
CA ASP A 226 14.52 -3.95 -11.59
C ASP A 226 13.48 -4.72 -10.77
N VAL A 227 12.35 -4.07 -10.44
CA VAL A 227 11.25 -4.68 -9.69
C VAL A 227 10.09 -4.85 -10.63
N ASN A 228 9.46 -6.01 -10.64
CA ASN A 228 8.17 -6.22 -11.29
C ASN A 228 7.25 -5.04 -10.93
N GLU A 229 7.03 -4.15 -11.88
CA GLU A 229 6.36 -2.84 -11.79
C GLU A 229 5.02 -2.89 -11.02
N SER A 230 4.34 -4.03 -11.09
CA SER A 230 3.13 -4.34 -10.37
C SER A 230 3.26 -4.34 -8.84
N SER A 231 4.47 -4.61 -8.30
CA SER A 231 4.68 -4.74 -6.85
C SER A 231 4.74 -3.40 -6.12
N ALA A 232 5.44 -2.41 -6.67
CA ALA A 232 5.63 -1.11 -6.04
C ALA A 232 4.32 -0.31 -5.97
N LEU A 233 3.52 -0.33 -7.05
CA LEU A 233 2.23 0.33 -7.11
C LEU A 233 1.22 -0.35 -6.17
N GLY A 234 1.23 -1.69 -6.12
CA GLY A 234 0.41 -2.46 -5.17
C GLY A 234 0.69 -2.11 -3.70
N LEU A 235 1.96 -1.89 -3.34
CA LEU A 235 2.34 -1.46 -1.99
C LEU A 235 1.89 -0.02 -1.69
N ALA A 236 1.95 0.89 -2.67
CA ALA A 236 1.41 2.25 -2.55
C ALA A 236 -0.11 2.22 -2.34
N THR A 237 -0.83 1.37 -3.07
CA THR A 237 -2.26 1.13 -2.88
C THR A 237 -2.56 0.58 -1.48
N CYS A 238 -1.78 -0.38 -0.98
CA CYS A 238 -1.91 -0.90 0.38
C CYS A 238 -1.79 0.22 1.42
N LYS A 239 -0.80 1.09 1.29
CA LYS A 239 -0.61 2.22 2.18
C LYS A 239 -1.78 3.18 2.12
N ALA A 240 -2.24 3.56 0.93
CA ALA A 240 -3.38 4.45 0.74
C ALA A 240 -4.66 3.88 1.38
N ILE A 241 -4.97 2.60 1.16
CA ILE A 241 -6.11 1.92 1.77
C ILE A 241 -6.05 2.00 3.30
N VAL A 242 -4.91 1.64 3.89
CA VAL A 242 -4.75 1.60 5.34
C VAL A 242 -4.83 3.01 5.95
N GLU A 243 -4.24 4.03 5.32
CA GLU A 243 -4.30 5.43 5.77
C GLU A 243 -5.74 5.96 5.74
N VAL A 244 -6.50 5.67 4.70
CA VAL A 244 -7.92 6.08 4.59
C VAL A 244 -8.80 5.37 5.62
N LEU A 245 -8.46 4.14 6.00
CA LEU A 245 -9.11 3.41 7.11
C LEU A 245 -8.68 3.93 8.50
N GLY A 246 -7.79 4.94 8.58
CA GLY A 246 -7.27 5.48 9.82
C GLY A 246 -6.24 4.58 10.51
N GLY A 247 -5.56 3.77 9.73
CA GLY A 247 -4.60 2.77 10.19
C GLY A 247 -3.14 3.12 9.93
N GLU A 248 -2.28 2.13 10.11
CA GLU A 248 -0.83 2.20 9.92
C GLU A 248 -0.36 1.02 9.07
N PHE A 249 0.51 1.27 8.11
CA PHE A 249 1.17 0.26 7.28
C PHE A 249 2.67 0.46 7.30
N TYR A 250 3.41 -0.62 7.51
CA TYR A 250 4.86 -0.65 7.42
C TYR A 250 5.36 -2.00 6.92
N MET A 251 6.54 -1.99 6.33
CA MET A 251 7.19 -3.16 5.80
C MET A 251 8.66 -3.14 6.19
N GLU A 252 9.17 -4.27 6.67
CA GLU A 252 10.54 -4.41 7.13
C GLU A 252 11.15 -5.65 6.47
N THR A 253 12.43 -5.56 6.12
CA THR A 253 13.21 -6.70 5.63
C THR A 253 14.38 -6.92 6.55
N GLU A 254 14.46 -8.09 7.15
CA GLU A 254 15.60 -8.50 7.97
C GLU A 254 16.77 -8.94 7.07
N ALA A 255 18.00 -8.67 7.51
CA ALA A 255 19.23 -8.91 6.75
C ALA A 255 19.44 -10.35 6.24
N ASN A 256 18.67 -11.32 6.76
CA ASN A 256 18.76 -12.74 6.42
C ASN A 256 17.53 -13.24 5.62
N SER A 257 17.02 -12.44 4.69
CA SER A 257 16.02 -12.87 3.72
C SER A 257 14.60 -13.13 4.26
N LYS A 258 14.17 -12.46 5.32
CA LYS A 258 12.77 -12.48 5.76
C LYS A 258 12.16 -11.10 5.63
N THR A 259 11.10 -11.00 4.89
CA THR A 259 10.31 -9.76 4.77
C THR A 259 9.03 -9.88 5.59
N VAL A 260 8.69 -8.80 6.28
CA VAL A 260 7.52 -8.69 7.15
C VAL A 260 6.74 -7.44 6.76
N ALA A 261 5.55 -7.63 6.21
CA ALA A 261 4.58 -6.57 5.98
C ALA A 261 3.54 -6.57 7.09
N THR A 262 3.32 -5.43 7.72
CA THR A 262 2.35 -5.28 8.81
C THR A 262 1.41 -4.13 8.53
N PHE A 263 0.13 -4.37 8.72
CA PHE A 263 -0.86 -3.31 8.76
C PHE A 263 -1.78 -3.45 9.98
N TRP A 264 -2.29 -2.32 10.41
CA TRP A 264 -3.27 -2.20 11.46
C TRP A 264 -4.30 -1.13 11.07
N PHE A 265 -5.58 -1.36 11.36
CA PHE A 265 -6.60 -0.32 11.29
C PHE A 265 -7.70 -0.57 12.33
N PRO A 266 -8.43 0.50 12.77
CA PRO A 266 -9.52 0.39 13.72
C PRO A 266 -10.61 -0.54 13.20
N CYS A 267 -11.03 -1.52 14.00
CA CYS A 267 -12.03 -2.50 13.63
C CYS A 267 -12.82 -2.95 14.85
N LYS A 268 -14.14 -2.84 14.82
CA LYS A 268 -14.98 -3.42 15.86
C LYS A 268 -14.93 -4.95 15.75
N MET A 269 -14.57 -5.62 16.84
CA MET A 269 -14.47 -7.07 16.88
C MET A 269 -15.36 -7.64 17.98
N ARG A 270 -15.94 -8.82 17.71
CA ARG A 270 -16.75 -9.58 18.64
C ARG A 270 -16.25 -11.01 18.71
N ASP A 271 -15.79 -11.43 19.91
CA ASP A 271 -15.38 -12.79 20.16
C ASP A 271 -16.31 -13.42 21.20
N ARG A 272 -17.10 -14.43 20.79
CA ARG A 272 -18.08 -15.09 21.66
C ARG A 272 -17.49 -15.88 22.85
N ARG A 273 -16.18 -16.19 22.80
CA ARG A 273 -15.54 -16.93 23.92
C ARG A 273 -15.29 -16.09 25.16
N LYS A 274 -15.30 -14.77 25.03
CA LYS A 274 -14.94 -13.87 26.15
C LYS A 274 -16.10 -13.03 26.66
N ASP A 275 -17.31 -13.14 26.10
CA ASP A 275 -18.45 -12.20 26.34
C ASP A 275 -18.03 -10.72 26.36
N VAL A 276 -16.91 -10.42 25.74
CA VAL A 276 -16.30 -9.10 25.73
C VAL A 276 -16.51 -8.51 24.35
N TYR A 277 -17.31 -7.44 24.30
CA TYR A 277 -17.24 -6.52 23.17
C TYR A 277 -15.89 -5.83 23.26
N MET A 278 -14.99 -6.16 22.35
CA MET A 278 -13.73 -5.43 22.16
C MET A 278 -14.06 -4.15 21.39
N ILE A 279 -14.47 -3.11 22.14
CA ILE A 279 -14.84 -1.78 21.63
C ILE A 279 -13.61 -0.89 21.60
#